data_8f24aa103b0b208193fe6e23583fb0f9
#
_entry.id   8f24aa103b0b208193fe6e23583fb0f9
#
_cell.length_a   1.000
_cell.length_b   1.000
_cell.length_c   1.000
_cell.angle_alpha   90.00
_cell.angle_beta   90.00
_cell.angle_gamma   90.00
#
_symmetry.space_group_name_H-M   'P 1'
#
loop_
_entity.id
_entity.type
_entity.pdbx_description
1 polymer ?
#
loop_
_entity_poly.entity_id
_entity_poly.type
_entity_poly.pdbx_seq_one_letter_code
_entity_poly.pdbx_strand_id
1 'polypeptide(L)'
;YVTARENDDGNLEGYLIIRDGGSPGRLMWEYALGEVEDQEGNDLTSDFNDFQAAYGTPAIADFDDNGLMDVAVATPNGIVHFVEPDITYDSQNEEYDEQDNGEKWSYETDLTIIRSNPSITSFNGGNDLVISGIDLDPDEINVIAIDGTNGNELWKFIADGTEISSPAVLVC
;
A
#
# COMPACT_ATOMS: atom_id res chain seq x y z
N TYR A 1 -2.72 -7.57 6.64
CA TYR A 1 -3.97 -6.98 6.12
C TYR A 1 -4.01 -5.48 6.40
N VAL A 2 -4.85 -4.79 5.67
CA VAL A 2 -5.13 -3.37 5.88
C VAL A 2 -6.48 -3.22 6.57
N THR A 3 -6.61 -2.26 7.46
CA THR A 3 -7.84 -1.95 8.19
C THR A 3 -7.92 -0.44 8.45
N ALA A 4 -9.10 0.03 8.84
CA ALA A 4 -9.29 1.38 9.35
C ALA A 4 -9.66 1.36 10.82
N ARG A 5 -9.27 2.41 11.52
CA ARG A 5 -9.66 2.70 12.91
C ARG A 5 -9.97 4.18 13.05
N GLU A 6 -10.93 4.49 13.89
CA GLU A 6 -11.19 5.87 14.29
C GLU A 6 -10.04 6.36 15.20
N ASN A 7 -9.44 7.48 14.83
CA ASN A 7 -8.41 8.13 15.63
C ASN A 7 -9.04 8.96 16.77
N ASP A 8 -8.21 9.59 17.61
CA ASP A 8 -8.66 10.37 18.77
C ASP A 8 -9.50 11.61 18.38
N ASP A 9 -9.38 12.09 17.16
CA ASP A 9 -10.13 13.23 16.61
C ASP A 9 -11.45 12.82 15.93
N GLY A 10 -11.72 11.51 15.85
CA GLY A 10 -12.92 10.94 15.24
C GLY A 10 -12.81 10.72 13.73
N ASN A 11 -11.65 10.89 13.14
CA ASN A 11 -11.40 10.61 11.73
C ASN A 11 -11.00 9.15 11.54
N LEU A 12 -11.28 8.57 10.38
CA LEU A 12 -10.78 7.24 10.05
C LEU A 12 -9.36 7.31 9.54
N GLU A 13 -8.51 6.46 10.07
CA GLU A 13 -7.13 6.31 9.71
C GLU A 13 -6.85 4.89 9.24
N GLY A 14 -6.08 4.75 8.14
CA GLY A 14 -5.67 3.47 7.59
C GLY A 14 -4.49 2.87 8.33
N TYR A 15 -4.51 1.56 8.53
CA TYR A 15 -3.41 0.82 9.15
C TYR A 15 -3.07 -0.44 8.35
N LEU A 16 -1.79 -0.63 8.08
CA LEU A 16 -1.25 -1.92 7.68
C LEU A 16 -0.90 -2.71 8.95
N ILE A 17 -1.44 -3.92 9.07
CA ILE A 17 -1.31 -4.74 10.27
C ILE A 17 -0.71 -6.10 9.94
N ILE A 18 0.32 -6.49 10.69
CA ILE A 18 0.89 -7.83 10.67
C ILE A 18 0.58 -8.55 11.99
N ARG A 19 0.09 -9.78 11.88
CA ARG A 19 -0.20 -10.65 13.03
C ARG A 19 0.48 -12.01 12.87
N ASP A 20 0.80 -12.62 14.01
CA ASP A 20 1.24 -14.01 13.99
C ASP A 20 0.12 -14.95 13.51
N GLY A 21 0.51 -16.14 13.03
CA GLY A 21 -0.46 -17.13 12.52
C GLY A 21 -1.27 -17.86 13.59
N GLY A 22 -1.20 -17.42 14.85
CA GLY A 22 -1.96 -17.99 15.97
C GLY A 22 -3.44 -17.64 15.92
N SER A 23 -4.23 -18.20 16.85
CA SER A 23 -5.64 -17.83 16.99
C SER A 23 -5.87 -17.41 18.45
N PRO A 24 -6.19 -16.12 18.73
CA PRO A 24 -6.66 -15.07 17.79
C PRO A 24 -5.59 -14.27 17.02
N GLY A 25 -4.36 -14.69 16.92
CA GLY A 25 -3.28 -13.98 16.24
C GLY A 25 -2.85 -12.71 17.00
N ARG A 26 -1.64 -12.71 17.55
CA ARG A 26 -1.11 -11.55 18.26
C ARG A 26 -0.67 -10.48 17.28
N LEU A 27 -0.85 -9.21 17.62
CA LEU A 27 -0.28 -8.09 16.88
C LEU A 27 1.24 -8.22 16.91
N MET A 28 1.86 -8.22 15.75
CA MET A 28 3.30 -8.25 15.59
C MET A 28 3.84 -6.87 15.25
N TRP A 29 3.11 -6.14 14.40
CA TRP A 29 3.53 -4.83 13.91
C TRP A 29 2.35 -4.10 13.26
N GLU A 30 2.34 -2.78 13.33
CA GLU A 30 1.40 -1.94 12.60
C GLU A 30 2.07 -0.66 12.07
N TYR A 31 1.58 -0.21 10.94
CA TYR A 31 2.02 1.01 10.27
C TYR A 31 0.82 1.87 9.92
N ALA A 32 0.85 3.14 10.33
CA ALA A 32 -0.20 4.10 9.99
C ALA A 32 -0.04 4.56 8.54
N LEU A 33 -1.07 4.38 7.74
CA LEU A 33 -1.14 4.81 6.34
C LEU A 33 -1.65 6.25 6.20
N GLY A 34 -1.98 6.90 7.30
CA GLY A 34 -2.53 8.24 7.37
C GLY A 34 -4.06 8.29 7.23
N GLU A 35 -4.59 9.49 7.33
CA GLU A 35 -6.01 9.77 7.14
C GLU A 35 -6.40 9.56 5.67
N VAL A 36 -7.61 9.06 5.44
CA VAL A 36 -8.11 8.78 4.11
C VAL A 36 -8.88 9.98 3.60
N GLU A 37 -8.16 10.93 3.08
CA GLU A 37 -8.71 12.09 2.39
C GLU A 37 -8.47 11.96 0.89
N ASP A 38 -9.35 12.55 0.08
CA ASP A 38 -9.03 12.78 -1.32
C ASP A 38 -8.03 13.95 -1.47
N GLN A 39 -7.53 14.17 -2.70
CA GLN A 39 -6.61 15.28 -2.97
C GLN A 39 -7.19 16.67 -2.66
N GLU A 40 -8.49 16.77 -2.46
CA GLU A 40 -9.20 18.00 -2.12
C GLU A 40 -9.38 18.15 -0.59
N GLY A 41 -8.93 17.16 0.21
CA GLY A 41 -9.07 17.13 1.67
C GLY A 41 -10.49 16.74 2.12
N ASN A 42 -11.27 16.10 1.25
CA ASN A 42 -12.55 15.56 1.65
C ASN A 42 -12.35 14.16 2.26
N ASP A 43 -12.96 13.95 3.39
CA ASP A 43 -12.98 12.67 4.07
C ASP A 43 -13.70 11.61 3.19
N LEU A 44 -12.93 10.65 2.67
CA LEU A 44 -13.46 9.51 1.89
C LEU A 44 -14.12 8.45 2.78
N THR A 45 -14.18 8.67 4.08
CA THR A 45 -14.57 7.68 5.07
C THR A 45 -16.03 7.74 5.49
N SER A 46 -16.83 8.60 4.84
CA SER A 46 -18.26 8.75 5.17
C SER A 46 -19.06 7.44 4.99
N ASP A 47 -18.47 6.43 4.34
CA ASP A 47 -19.03 5.08 4.26
C ASP A 47 -17.95 4.02 4.50
N PHE A 48 -17.98 3.37 5.66
CA PHE A 48 -17.04 2.31 6.07
C PHE A 48 -16.95 1.16 5.05
N ASN A 49 -17.97 0.96 4.22
CA ASN A 49 -17.95 -0.04 3.16
C ASN A 49 -17.09 0.41 1.96
N ASP A 50 -17.05 1.70 1.68
CA ASP A 50 -16.22 2.25 0.60
C ASP A 50 -14.74 2.22 0.98
N PHE A 51 -14.41 2.39 2.27
CA PHE A 51 -13.05 2.30 2.78
C PHE A 51 -12.42 0.91 2.56
N GLN A 52 -13.12 -0.18 2.89
CA GLN A 52 -12.59 -1.53 2.67
C GLN A 52 -12.42 -1.89 1.19
N ALA A 53 -13.23 -1.28 0.33
CA ALA A 53 -13.10 -1.44 -1.13
C ALA A 53 -11.96 -0.61 -1.72
N ALA A 54 -11.49 0.41 -1.01
CA ALA A 54 -10.49 1.35 -1.49
C ALA A 54 -9.04 0.87 -1.30
N TYR A 55 -8.78 0.07 -0.25
CA TYR A 55 -7.43 -0.51 -0.05
C TYR A 55 -7.29 -1.84 -0.77
N GLY A 56 -6.33 -1.92 -1.66
CA GLY A 56 -5.94 -3.16 -2.31
C GLY A 56 -5.28 -4.16 -1.34
N THR A 57 -5.11 -5.39 -1.78
CA THR A 57 -4.29 -6.37 -1.06
C THR A 57 -2.83 -5.94 -1.14
N PRO A 58 -2.09 -5.87 -0.01
CA PRO A 58 -0.67 -5.57 -0.05
C PRO A 58 0.13 -6.59 -0.87
N ALA A 59 1.16 -6.13 -1.55
CA ALA A 59 2.16 -6.98 -2.19
C ALA A 59 3.31 -7.24 -1.21
N ILE A 60 3.82 -8.48 -1.16
CA ILE A 60 4.89 -8.88 -0.25
C ILE A 60 6.01 -9.54 -1.05
N ALA A 61 7.20 -8.99 -0.97
CA ALA A 61 8.42 -9.53 -1.57
C ALA A 61 9.65 -8.94 -0.87
N ASP A 62 10.81 -9.52 -1.13
CA ASP A 62 12.11 -8.89 -0.85
C ASP A 62 12.43 -7.99 -2.05
N PHE A 63 12.11 -6.71 -1.94
CA PHE A 63 12.24 -5.79 -3.07
C PHE A 63 13.65 -5.22 -3.23
N ASP A 64 14.39 -5.08 -2.15
CA ASP A 64 15.74 -4.52 -2.15
C ASP A 64 16.85 -5.58 -2.08
N ASP A 65 16.47 -6.89 -2.14
CA ASP A 65 17.36 -8.06 -2.14
C ASP A 65 18.24 -8.14 -0.88
N ASN A 66 17.70 -7.69 0.27
CA ASN A 66 18.39 -7.74 1.55
C ASN A 66 18.12 -9.04 2.35
N GLY A 67 17.20 -9.87 1.89
CA GLY A 67 16.80 -11.14 2.49
C GLY A 67 15.64 -11.03 3.49
N LEU A 68 15.09 -9.84 3.69
CA LEU A 68 13.88 -9.60 4.49
C LEU A 68 12.68 -9.42 3.58
N MET A 69 11.48 -9.58 4.12
CA MET A 69 10.25 -9.38 3.36
C MET A 69 9.71 -7.99 3.61
N ASP A 70 9.53 -7.28 2.52
CA ASP A 70 8.91 -5.96 2.48
C ASP A 70 7.43 -6.05 2.12
N VAL A 71 6.71 -4.98 2.41
CA VAL A 71 5.30 -4.83 2.11
C VAL A 71 5.07 -3.54 1.32
N ALA A 72 4.48 -3.67 0.15
CA ALA A 72 3.99 -2.52 -0.63
C ALA A 72 2.47 -2.43 -0.55
N VAL A 73 1.95 -1.27 -0.21
CA VAL A 73 0.52 -1.00 -0.13
C VAL A 73 0.20 0.31 -0.84
N ALA A 74 -0.86 0.28 -1.67
CA ALA A 74 -1.37 1.46 -2.33
C ALA A 74 -2.60 1.98 -1.58
N THR A 75 -2.62 3.27 -1.31
CA THR A 75 -3.71 3.96 -0.61
C THR A 75 -4.66 4.64 -1.59
N PRO A 76 -5.91 4.86 -1.22
CA PRO A 76 -6.90 5.49 -2.11
C PRO A 76 -6.51 6.89 -2.56
N ASN A 77 -5.81 7.65 -1.72
CA ASN A 77 -5.35 9.01 -2.00
C ASN A 77 -4.13 9.08 -2.94
N GLY A 78 -3.80 8.01 -3.62
CA GLY A 78 -2.77 8.01 -4.66
C GLY A 78 -1.34 7.79 -4.17
N ILE A 79 -1.14 7.33 -2.93
CA ILE A 79 0.20 7.06 -2.39
C ILE A 79 0.49 5.56 -2.40
N VAL A 80 1.69 5.18 -2.79
CA VAL A 80 2.22 3.83 -2.59
C VAL A 80 3.24 3.88 -1.47
N HIS A 81 2.94 3.21 -0.36
CA HIS A 81 3.86 3.05 0.75
C HIS A 81 4.63 1.75 0.60
N PHE A 82 5.90 1.82 0.88
CA PHE A 82 6.80 0.69 0.90
C PHE A 82 7.48 0.60 2.25
N VAL A 83 7.25 -0.49 2.95
CA VAL A 83 7.69 -0.67 4.33
C VAL A 83 8.40 -2.00 4.50
N GLU A 84 9.47 -2.01 5.28
CA GLU A 84 10.14 -3.21 5.77
C GLU A 84 9.87 -3.32 7.27
N PRO A 85 8.98 -4.24 7.68
CA PRO A 85 8.63 -4.40 9.09
C PRO A 85 9.82 -4.95 9.87
N ASP A 86 10.36 -4.19 10.81
CA ASP A 86 11.34 -4.72 11.78
C ASP A 86 10.59 -5.31 12.98
N ILE A 87 10.46 -6.62 12.98
CA ILE A 87 9.69 -7.36 13.98
C ILE A 87 10.62 -8.22 14.80
N THR A 88 10.82 -7.84 16.06
CA THR A 88 11.60 -8.61 17.02
C THR A 88 10.70 -9.24 18.07
N TYR A 89 10.87 -10.55 18.33
CA TYR A 89 10.12 -11.23 19.38
C TYR A 89 10.91 -11.26 20.68
N ASP A 90 10.37 -10.62 21.72
CA ASP A 90 10.90 -10.74 23.09
C ASP A 90 10.33 -11.98 23.78
N SER A 91 11.16 -13.01 23.87
CA SER A 91 10.80 -14.26 24.53
C SER A 91 10.66 -14.19 26.05
N GLN A 92 11.11 -13.10 26.67
CA GLN A 92 11.00 -12.93 28.13
C GLN A 92 9.64 -12.35 28.52
N ASN A 93 9.13 -11.44 27.69
CA ASN A 93 7.82 -10.81 27.90
C ASN A 93 6.70 -11.48 27.08
N GLU A 94 7.04 -12.43 26.20
CA GLU A 94 6.11 -13.10 25.28
C GLU A 94 5.37 -12.08 24.36
N GLU A 95 6.03 -11.01 23.97
CA GLU A 95 5.49 -9.94 23.13
C GLU A 95 6.43 -9.63 21.95
N TYR A 96 5.90 -8.96 20.94
CA TYR A 96 6.68 -8.44 19.84
C TYR A 96 7.06 -6.99 20.15
N ASP A 97 8.34 -6.68 19.99
CA ASP A 97 8.86 -5.32 20.17
C ASP A 97 8.73 -4.60 18.82
N GLU A 98 7.89 -3.58 18.78
CA GLU A 98 7.73 -2.72 17.60
C GLU A 98 8.95 -1.80 17.52
N GLN A 99 9.88 -2.13 16.64
CA GLN A 99 10.99 -1.27 16.29
C GLN A 99 10.56 -0.43 15.11
N ASP A 100 10.77 0.83 15.11
CA ASP A 100 10.61 1.80 14.02
C ASP A 100 9.40 1.59 13.05
N ASN A 101 8.90 2.65 12.44
CA ASN A 101 7.79 2.58 11.50
C ASN A 101 8.11 1.87 10.17
N GLY A 102 9.39 1.59 9.90
CA GLY A 102 9.83 0.72 8.80
C GLY A 102 9.62 1.27 7.39
N GLU A 103 9.20 2.53 7.23
CA GLU A 103 9.04 3.11 5.89
C GLU A 103 10.40 3.28 5.22
N LYS A 104 10.54 2.67 4.04
CA LYS A 104 11.74 2.80 3.19
C LYS A 104 11.59 3.94 2.20
N TRP A 105 10.44 4.00 1.55
CA TRP A 105 10.08 5.06 0.62
C TRP A 105 8.55 5.11 0.42
N SER A 106 8.08 6.25 -0.03
CA SER A 106 6.73 6.42 -0.56
C SER A 106 6.79 7.04 -1.95
N TYR A 107 5.82 6.70 -2.78
CA TYR A 107 5.66 7.26 -4.11
C TYR A 107 4.28 7.90 -4.23
N GLU A 108 4.26 9.22 -4.38
CA GLU A 108 3.04 9.96 -4.67
C GLU A 108 2.73 9.85 -6.16
N THR A 109 1.60 9.30 -6.49
CA THR A 109 1.11 9.25 -7.87
C THR A 109 0.30 10.50 -8.17
N ASP A 110 0.14 10.84 -9.46
CA ASP A 110 -0.83 11.87 -9.87
C ASP A 110 -2.26 11.32 -9.93
N LEU A 111 -2.50 10.14 -9.35
CA LEU A 111 -3.79 9.45 -9.40
C LEU A 111 -4.72 9.94 -8.29
N THR A 112 -5.92 10.33 -8.66
CA THR A 112 -6.98 10.66 -7.70
C THR A 112 -7.41 9.43 -6.92
N ILE A 113 -7.44 8.24 -7.55
CA ILE A 113 -7.85 6.98 -6.92
C ILE A 113 -7.00 5.82 -7.44
N ILE A 114 -6.34 5.09 -6.54
CA ILE A 114 -5.75 3.79 -6.86
C ILE A 114 -6.75 2.70 -6.48
N ARG A 115 -7.18 1.90 -7.47
CA ARG A 115 -8.16 0.80 -7.29
C ARG A 115 -7.60 -0.58 -7.58
N SER A 116 -6.31 -0.70 -7.88
CA SER A 116 -5.68 -1.98 -8.15
C SER A 116 -4.80 -2.43 -6.98
N ASN A 117 -4.74 -3.73 -6.78
CA ASN A 117 -3.69 -4.32 -5.96
C ASN A 117 -2.34 -4.12 -6.64
N PRO A 118 -1.28 -3.74 -5.90
CA PRO A 118 0.06 -3.76 -6.46
C PRO A 118 0.41 -5.17 -6.97
N SER A 119 0.95 -5.25 -8.18
CA SER A 119 1.41 -6.51 -8.77
C SER A 119 2.93 -6.53 -8.82
N ILE A 120 3.52 -7.64 -8.39
CA ILE A 120 4.97 -7.82 -8.39
C ILE A 120 5.42 -8.32 -9.76
N THR A 121 6.48 -7.75 -10.27
CA THR A 121 7.11 -8.12 -11.53
C THR A 121 8.63 -7.91 -11.47
N SER A 122 9.33 -8.09 -12.58
CA SER A 122 10.76 -7.79 -12.69
C SER A 122 11.04 -7.19 -14.06
N PHE A 123 11.44 -5.92 -14.11
CA PHE A 123 11.83 -5.23 -15.33
C PHE A 123 13.35 -5.13 -15.47
N ASN A 124 14.06 -4.96 -14.35
CA ASN A 124 15.49 -4.68 -14.31
C ASN A 124 16.30 -5.71 -13.51
N GLY A 125 15.67 -6.83 -13.12
CA GLY A 125 16.31 -7.95 -12.42
C GLY A 125 16.07 -7.97 -10.91
N GLY A 126 15.37 -6.96 -10.36
CA GLY A 126 14.85 -6.93 -8.99
C GLY A 126 13.34 -7.24 -8.97
N ASN A 127 12.72 -7.10 -7.82
CA ASN A 127 11.27 -7.10 -7.68
C ASN A 127 10.76 -5.67 -7.84
N ASP A 128 9.94 -5.45 -8.86
CA ASP A 128 9.32 -4.15 -9.16
C ASP A 128 7.82 -4.21 -8.94
N LEU A 129 7.18 -3.07 -8.84
CA LEU A 129 5.74 -2.95 -8.65
C LEU A 129 5.06 -2.41 -9.90
N VAL A 130 3.85 -2.91 -10.16
CA VAL A 130 2.91 -2.29 -11.11
C VAL A 130 1.61 -2.00 -10.39
N ILE A 131 1.17 -0.77 -10.48
CA ILE A 131 -0.11 -0.28 -9.97
C ILE A 131 -0.94 0.29 -11.10
N SER A 132 -2.24 0.40 -10.90
CA SER A 132 -3.12 1.12 -11.81
C SER A 132 -4.18 1.90 -11.04
N GLY A 133 -4.55 3.05 -11.57
CA GLY A 133 -5.51 3.94 -10.96
C GLY A 133 -6.13 4.86 -11.99
N ILE A 134 -6.96 5.77 -11.50
CA ILE A 134 -7.71 6.73 -12.29
C ILE A 134 -7.32 8.14 -11.84
N ASP A 135 -7.00 8.99 -12.79
CA ASP A 135 -7.04 10.43 -12.62
C ASP A 135 -8.41 10.93 -13.11
N LEU A 136 -9.13 11.65 -12.26
CA LEU A 136 -10.46 12.15 -12.58
C LEU A 136 -10.44 13.50 -13.30
N ASP A 137 -9.29 14.17 -13.39
CA ASP A 137 -9.13 15.42 -14.14
C ASP A 137 -7.72 15.53 -14.77
N PRO A 138 -7.52 15.10 -16.02
CA PRO A 138 -8.49 14.56 -16.98
C PRO A 138 -8.89 13.12 -16.69
N ASP A 139 -10.06 12.66 -17.18
CA ASP A 139 -10.53 11.28 -17.09
C ASP A 139 -9.54 10.29 -17.75
N GLU A 140 -8.51 9.90 -17.03
CA GLU A 140 -7.42 9.05 -17.52
C GLU A 140 -7.21 7.83 -16.64
N ILE A 141 -6.90 6.72 -17.29
CA ILE A 141 -6.42 5.51 -16.64
C ILE A 141 -4.91 5.50 -16.73
N ASN A 142 -4.25 5.36 -15.61
CA ASN A 142 -2.80 5.24 -15.56
C ASN A 142 -2.38 3.86 -15.06
N VAL A 143 -1.37 3.28 -15.73
CA VAL A 143 -0.64 2.11 -15.26
C VAL A 143 0.80 2.55 -15.04
N ILE A 144 1.30 2.37 -13.83
CA ILE A 144 2.60 2.88 -13.40
C ILE A 144 3.46 1.71 -12.92
N ALA A 145 4.69 1.61 -13.43
CA ALA A 145 5.69 0.70 -12.89
C ALA A 145 6.69 1.47 -12.04
N ILE A 146 7.00 0.91 -10.88
CA ILE A 146 7.84 1.51 -9.85
C ILE A 146 8.96 0.53 -9.53
N ASP A 147 10.19 1.02 -9.50
CA ASP A 147 11.37 0.28 -9.03
C ASP A 147 11.21 -0.02 -7.53
N GLY A 148 11.12 -1.30 -7.18
CA GLY A 148 10.91 -1.72 -5.81
C GLY A 148 12.06 -1.36 -4.87
N THR A 149 13.28 -1.22 -5.38
CA THR A 149 14.47 -0.90 -4.57
C THR A 149 14.47 0.53 -4.04
N ASN A 150 13.92 1.48 -4.80
CA ASN A 150 14.11 2.91 -4.52
C ASN A 150 12.88 3.80 -4.73
N GLY A 151 11.75 3.23 -5.17
CA GLY A 151 10.50 3.95 -5.38
C GLY A 151 10.45 4.83 -6.62
N ASN A 152 11.44 4.77 -7.52
CA ASN A 152 11.43 5.57 -8.73
C ASN A 152 10.47 5.01 -9.78
N GLU A 153 9.77 5.90 -10.48
CA GLU A 153 8.97 5.51 -11.64
C GLU A 153 9.87 4.93 -12.74
N LEU A 154 9.57 3.72 -13.19
CA LEU A 154 10.23 3.10 -14.33
C LEU A 154 9.56 3.50 -15.65
N TRP A 155 8.25 3.46 -15.68
CA TRP A 155 7.43 3.91 -16.80
C TRP A 155 5.98 4.15 -16.37
N LYS A 156 5.29 4.95 -17.15
CA LYS A 156 3.86 5.26 -17.00
C LYS A 156 3.17 5.08 -18.36
N PHE A 157 2.05 4.38 -18.35
CA PHE A 157 1.15 4.26 -19.51
C PHE A 157 -0.16 4.97 -19.18
N ILE A 158 -0.63 5.81 -20.09
CA ILE A 158 -1.84 6.62 -19.93
C ILE A 158 -2.83 6.22 -21.03
N ALA A 159 -4.09 6.03 -20.68
CA ALA A 159 -5.18 5.78 -21.60
C ALA A 159 -6.43 6.58 -21.18
N ASP A 160 -7.23 7.01 -22.16
CA ASP A 160 -8.52 7.64 -21.88
C ASP A 160 -9.47 6.62 -21.22
N GLY A 161 -10.14 7.00 -20.15
CA GLY A 161 -11.11 6.14 -19.48
C GLY A 161 -11.37 6.54 -18.02
N THR A 162 -12.47 6.01 -17.49
CA THR A 162 -12.95 6.31 -16.13
C THR A 162 -13.10 5.08 -15.24
N GLU A 163 -12.77 3.89 -15.74
CA GLU A 163 -12.94 2.65 -14.97
C GLU A 163 -11.78 1.67 -15.16
N ILE A 164 -11.27 1.15 -14.06
CA ILE A 164 -10.36 0.01 -14.01
C ILE A 164 -11.05 -1.09 -13.20
N SER A 165 -11.16 -2.28 -13.80
CA SER A 165 -11.88 -3.42 -13.21
C SER A 165 -10.99 -4.53 -12.68
N SER A 166 -9.67 -4.49 -12.90
CA SER A 166 -8.76 -5.51 -12.38
C SER A 166 -7.32 -4.98 -12.23
N PRO A 167 -6.52 -5.57 -11.34
CA PRO A 167 -5.10 -5.26 -11.24
C PRO A 167 -4.37 -5.59 -12.54
N ALA A 168 -3.29 -4.86 -12.82
CA ALA A 168 -2.39 -5.21 -13.91
C ALA A 168 -1.76 -6.58 -13.64
N VAL A 169 -1.88 -7.49 -14.60
CA VAL A 169 -1.18 -8.78 -14.55
C VAL A 169 -0.12 -8.78 -15.63
N LEU A 170 1.14 -8.89 -15.19
CA LEU A 170 2.27 -9.06 -16.12
C LEU A 170 2.61 -10.53 -16.22
N VAL A 171 2.64 -11.01 -17.45
CA VAL A 171 3.09 -12.37 -17.79
C VAL A 171 4.38 -12.21 -18.57
N CYS A 172 5.50 -12.65 -18.00
CA CYS A 172 6.79 -12.76 -18.68
C CYS A 172 6.97 -14.13 -19.28
#